data_b135f9759b60d07d1562c5c847c01a5d
#
_entry.id   b135f9759b60d07d1562c5c847c01a5d
#
_cell.length_a   1.000
_cell.length_b   1.000
_cell.length_c   1.000
_cell.angle_alpha   90.00
_cell.angle_beta   90.00
_cell.angle_gamma   90.00
#
_symmetry.space_group_name_H-M   'P 1'
#
loop_
_entity.id
_entity.type
_entity.pdbx_description
1 polymer ?
#
loop_
_entity_poly.entity_id
_entity_poly.type
_entity_poly.pdbx_seq_one_letter_code
_entity_poly.pdbx_strand_id
1 'polypeptide(L)'
;MEEIKVNRGERLYKLYMIGSWGDCCSDSPRPAPSVLTHPLAGGGMSSPQSITPTQMQYGDLNSPQHIVVERVACIDMVLLVMPGVSCDVKLDVRLAGEGAEANIYGAYVCGSQERVKISVDMHHDLPHCNWRQLFKGIAGGTSRVDFYGKIIVAQDAQRTEAYQENHNILLTDGAKVDTKPQLEIYADDVKCSHGATIGRLNEEEQFYMRSRGISLEDAKVLQMISFIAPVLENIPEADREAVAVQFEDAIRNIVRNS
;
A
#
# COMPACT_ATOMS: atom_id res chain seq x y z
N MET A 1 -1.46 16.28 -13.72
CA MET A 1 -0.32 15.81 -12.92
C MET A 1 -0.47 16.49 -11.58
N GLU A 2 -0.71 15.73 -10.54
CA GLU A 2 -0.87 16.29 -9.19
C GLU A 2 0.49 16.24 -8.49
N GLU A 3 0.94 17.36 -7.94
CA GLU A 3 2.19 17.43 -7.18
C GLU A 3 1.86 17.50 -5.69
N ILE A 4 2.40 16.56 -4.93
CA ILE A 4 2.31 16.54 -3.47
C ILE A 4 3.67 16.97 -2.93
N LYS A 5 3.70 18.13 -2.28
CA LYS A 5 4.91 18.64 -1.66
C LYS A 5 4.80 18.54 -0.15
N VAL A 6 5.77 17.86 0.48
CA VAL A 6 5.91 17.76 1.93
C VAL A 6 7.05 18.66 2.37
N ASN A 7 6.73 19.74 3.05
CA ASN A 7 7.68 20.78 3.39
C ASN A 7 8.59 20.37 4.54
N ARG A 8 9.68 21.09 4.70
CA ARG A 8 10.69 20.84 5.72
C ARG A 8 10.07 20.64 7.12
N GLY A 9 10.38 19.50 7.75
CA GLY A 9 9.92 19.15 9.09
C GLY A 9 8.44 18.76 9.19
N GLU A 10 7.72 18.66 8.07
CA GLU A 10 6.34 18.16 8.04
C GLU A 10 6.28 16.63 8.03
N ARG A 11 5.21 16.10 8.63
CA ARG A 11 4.79 14.72 8.42
C ARG A 11 3.40 14.71 7.79
N LEU A 12 3.30 14.12 6.60
CA LEU A 12 2.05 13.99 5.84
C LEU A 12 1.63 12.52 5.81
N TYR A 13 0.35 12.28 6.10
CA TYR A 13 -0.24 10.97 5.91
C TYR A 13 -1.28 11.01 4.77
N LYS A 14 -1.27 10.02 3.88
CA LYS A 14 -2.23 9.86 2.78
C LYS A 14 -2.77 8.43 2.72
N LEU A 15 -4.08 8.32 2.66
CA LEU A 15 -4.77 7.05 2.41
C LEU A 15 -5.56 7.15 1.12
N TYR A 16 -5.22 6.31 0.15
CA TYR A 16 -5.92 6.19 -1.12
C TYR A 16 -6.63 4.86 -1.22
N MET A 17 -7.91 4.89 -1.55
CA MET A 17 -8.70 3.71 -1.86
C MET A 17 -9.24 3.83 -3.28
N ILE A 18 -8.86 2.88 -4.14
CA ILE A 18 -9.30 2.79 -5.53
C ILE A 18 -10.38 1.72 -5.64
N GLY A 19 -11.57 2.12 -6.08
CA GLY A 19 -12.76 1.28 -6.14
C GLY A 19 -13.81 1.69 -5.14
N SER A 20 -15.07 1.67 -5.56
CA SER A 20 -16.20 2.00 -4.71
C SER A 20 -16.89 0.74 -4.22
N TRP A 21 -17.26 0.74 -2.96
CA TRP A 21 -18.30 -0.13 -2.44
C TRP A 21 -19.65 0.34 -2.98
N GLY A 22 -20.33 -0.51 -3.74
CA GLY A 22 -21.77 -0.42 -3.86
C GLY A 22 -22.38 0.08 -5.17
N ASP A 23 -22.11 -0.61 -6.28
CA ASP A 23 -23.07 -0.63 -7.40
C ASP A 23 -23.91 -1.92 -7.43
N CYS A 24 -23.99 -2.65 -6.33
CA CYS A 24 -24.82 -3.86 -6.21
C CYS A 24 -26.07 -3.72 -5.33
N CYS A 25 -26.34 -2.57 -4.71
CA CYS A 25 -27.66 -2.33 -4.05
C CYS A 25 -27.99 -0.85 -4.10
N SER A 26 -29.02 -0.54 -4.84
CA SER A 26 -29.73 0.74 -4.90
C SER A 26 -30.13 1.23 -3.49
N ASP A 27 -30.03 2.55 -3.31
CA ASP A 27 -30.70 3.35 -2.28
C ASP A 27 -30.16 3.31 -0.84
N SER A 28 -28.96 3.87 -0.65
CA SER A 28 -28.63 4.54 0.61
C SER A 28 -27.70 5.73 0.37
N PRO A 29 -27.96 6.89 0.98
CA PRO A 29 -27.16 8.09 0.76
C PRO A 29 -25.75 7.90 1.32
N ARG A 30 -24.74 8.25 0.51
CA ARG A 30 -23.32 8.24 0.89
C ARG A 30 -23.13 9.05 2.18
N PRO A 31 -22.42 8.53 3.20
CA PRO A 31 -21.97 9.38 4.27
C PRO A 31 -20.98 10.39 3.71
N ALA A 32 -21.21 11.66 4.01
CA ALA A 32 -20.30 12.75 3.70
C ALA A 32 -18.93 12.49 4.39
N PRO A 33 -17.81 12.94 3.78
CA PRO A 33 -16.51 12.77 4.39
C PRO A 33 -16.49 13.45 5.77
N SER A 34 -16.38 12.66 6.83
CA SER A 34 -16.26 13.18 8.18
C SER A 34 -14.84 13.70 8.37
N VAL A 35 -14.70 15.02 8.44
CA VAL A 35 -13.50 15.69 8.95
C VAL A 35 -13.46 15.46 10.46
N LEU A 36 -12.70 14.45 10.90
CA LEU A 36 -12.46 14.21 12.32
C LEU A 36 -11.24 15.03 12.75
N THR A 37 -11.50 16.18 13.34
CA THR A 37 -10.52 16.92 14.15
C THR A 37 -10.57 16.38 15.57
N HIS A 38 -9.60 15.57 15.98
CA HIS A 38 -9.41 15.24 17.39
C HIS A 38 -8.19 15.96 17.95
N PRO A 39 -8.32 16.78 18.99
CA PRO A 39 -7.19 17.31 19.75
C PRO A 39 -6.68 16.22 20.69
N LEU A 40 -5.42 15.81 20.53
CA LEU A 40 -4.74 15.01 21.52
C LEU A 40 -4.43 15.86 22.73
N ALA A 41 -5.05 15.53 23.86
CA ALA A 41 -4.76 16.14 25.16
C ALA A 41 -3.59 15.43 25.83
N GLY A 42 -2.58 16.22 26.23
CA GLY A 42 -1.81 16.00 27.45
C GLY A 42 -0.38 15.46 27.35
N GLY A 43 0.57 16.35 27.52
CA GLY A 43 1.72 16.14 28.37
C GLY A 43 3.10 15.91 27.73
N GLY A 44 3.97 16.93 27.78
CA GLY A 44 5.42 16.74 27.77
C GLY A 44 6.17 17.38 26.58
N MET A 45 6.88 18.44 26.88
CA MET A 45 7.73 19.28 26.03
C MET A 45 8.61 18.52 25.05
N SER A 46 8.25 18.56 23.78
CA SER A 46 9.11 18.59 22.61
C SER A 46 8.30 19.29 21.50
N SER A 47 8.97 20.14 20.69
CA SER A 47 8.35 21.02 19.69
C SER A 47 7.24 20.33 18.88
N PRO A 48 6.09 20.98 18.65
CA PRO A 48 4.97 20.35 17.98
C PRO A 48 5.32 20.08 16.51
N GLN A 49 5.47 18.81 16.14
CA GLN A 49 5.37 18.40 14.76
C GLN A 49 3.91 18.60 14.36
N SER A 50 3.66 19.50 13.45
CA SER A 50 2.31 19.70 12.91
C SER A 50 1.91 18.45 12.11
N ILE A 51 1.08 17.60 12.72
CA ILE A 51 0.47 16.47 12.02
C ILE A 51 -0.69 17.07 11.22
N THR A 52 -0.53 17.12 9.91
CA THR A 52 -1.62 17.51 9.01
C THR A 52 -2.71 16.43 9.09
N PRO A 53 -4.00 16.80 9.19
CA PRO A 53 -5.09 15.82 9.32
C PRO A 53 -5.08 14.82 8.18
N THR A 54 -5.34 13.56 8.50
CA THR A 54 -5.53 12.47 7.54
C THR A 54 -6.63 12.84 6.55
N GLN A 55 -6.30 12.90 5.26
CA GLN A 55 -7.28 13.03 4.20
C GLN A 55 -7.50 11.66 3.56
N MET A 56 -8.63 11.04 3.84
CA MET A 56 -9.11 9.90 3.07
C MET A 56 -9.54 10.41 1.70
N GLN A 57 -8.81 10.05 0.66
CA GLN A 57 -9.17 10.39 -0.71
C GLN A 57 -9.72 9.15 -1.40
N TYR A 58 -11.01 9.15 -1.70
CA TYR A 58 -11.60 8.26 -2.67
C TYR A 58 -11.35 8.88 -4.04
N GLY A 59 -10.40 8.38 -4.80
CA GLY A 59 -10.02 9.04 -6.03
C GLY A 59 -9.43 8.09 -7.06
N ASP A 60 -9.56 8.54 -8.28
CA ASP A 60 -8.96 7.91 -9.44
C ASP A 60 -7.48 8.33 -9.50
N LEU A 61 -6.57 7.42 -9.07
CA LEU A 61 -5.12 7.59 -9.22
C LEU A 61 -4.63 7.27 -10.64
N ASN A 62 -5.51 7.40 -11.66
CA ASN A 62 -5.10 7.18 -13.06
C ASN A 62 -4.18 8.29 -13.59
N SER A 63 -4.01 9.38 -12.87
CA SER A 63 -3.00 10.38 -13.19
C SER A 63 -1.70 10.15 -12.40
N PRO A 64 -0.52 10.31 -13.01
CA PRO A 64 0.76 10.20 -12.30
C PRO A 64 0.83 11.18 -11.13
N GLN A 65 1.23 10.69 -9.97
CA GLN A 65 1.45 11.48 -8.76
C GLN A 65 2.94 11.76 -8.62
N HIS A 66 3.31 13.03 -8.52
CA HIS A 66 4.66 13.46 -8.18
C HIS A 66 4.71 13.89 -6.72
N ILE A 67 5.57 13.25 -5.96
CA ILE A 67 5.72 13.46 -4.52
C ILE A 67 7.13 13.97 -4.26
N VAL A 68 7.24 15.15 -3.67
CA VAL A 68 8.53 15.75 -3.30
C VAL A 68 8.60 15.89 -1.79
N VAL A 69 9.58 15.24 -1.18
CA VAL A 69 9.79 15.26 0.28
C VAL A 69 11.03 16.08 0.58
N GLU A 70 10.84 17.17 1.31
CA GLU A 70 11.91 18.10 1.68
C GLU A 70 12.69 17.63 2.92
N ARG A 71 13.63 18.46 3.34
CA ARG A 71 14.55 18.15 4.43
C ARG A 71 13.83 17.79 5.74
N VAL A 72 14.18 16.64 6.33
CA VAL A 72 13.62 16.14 7.61
C VAL A 72 12.09 16.04 7.56
N ALA A 73 11.52 15.89 6.37
CA ALA A 73 10.09 15.68 6.18
C ALA A 73 9.79 14.18 6.02
N CYS A 74 8.57 13.79 6.33
CA CYS A 74 8.12 12.40 6.22
C CYS A 74 6.77 12.32 5.53
N ILE A 75 6.64 11.35 4.61
CA ILE A 75 5.34 10.97 4.06
C ILE A 75 5.05 9.50 4.37
N ASP A 76 3.88 9.24 4.92
CA ASP A 76 3.30 7.92 5.06
C ASP A 76 2.10 7.79 4.10
N MET A 77 2.15 6.83 3.20
CA MET A 77 1.08 6.62 2.21
C MET A 77 0.60 5.18 2.27
N VAL A 78 -0.72 4.99 2.29
CA VAL A 78 -1.35 3.69 2.10
C VAL A 78 -2.21 3.72 0.84
N LEU A 79 -1.98 2.76 -0.06
CA LEU A 79 -2.70 2.56 -1.31
C LEU A 79 -3.47 1.24 -1.28
N LEU A 80 -4.78 1.31 -1.43
CA LEU A 80 -5.66 0.15 -1.40
C LEU A 80 -6.41 0.03 -2.72
N VAL A 81 -6.29 -1.10 -3.41
CA VAL A 81 -7.03 -1.41 -4.63
C VAL A 81 -8.04 -2.50 -4.34
N MET A 82 -9.31 -2.16 -4.45
CA MET A 82 -10.43 -3.05 -4.17
C MET A 82 -10.76 -3.95 -5.37
N PRO A 83 -11.39 -5.12 -5.15
CA PRO A 83 -11.83 -5.98 -6.25
C PRO A 83 -12.79 -5.29 -7.21
N GLY A 84 -12.79 -5.77 -8.46
CA GLY A 84 -13.65 -5.25 -9.52
C GLY A 84 -13.13 -4.00 -10.22
N VAL A 85 -11.94 -3.50 -9.83
CA VAL A 85 -11.36 -2.28 -10.41
C VAL A 85 -10.08 -2.58 -11.17
N SER A 86 -9.98 -2.02 -12.38
CA SER A 86 -8.74 -1.98 -13.16
C SER A 86 -8.14 -0.57 -13.05
N CYS A 87 -6.84 -0.48 -12.77
CA CYS A 87 -6.16 0.81 -12.59
C CYS A 87 -4.71 0.77 -13.10
N ASP A 88 -4.18 1.95 -13.44
CA ASP A 88 -2.75 2.18 -13.76
C ASP A 88 -2.24 3.28 -12.83
N VAL A 89 -1.62 2.89 -11.71
CA VAL A 89 -1.09 3.80 -10.70
C VAL A 89 0.38 4.07 -11.00
N LYS A 90 0.74 5.36 -11.01
CA LYS A 90 2.12 5.81 -11.22
C LYS A 90 2.50 6.78 -10.10
N LEU A 91 3.49 6.40 -9.33
CA LEU A 91 4.07 7.20 -8.26
C LEU A 91 5.52 7.53 -8.62
N ASP A 92 5.83 8.79 -8.68
CA ASP A 92 7.20 9.31 -8.79
C ASP A 92 7.50 10.05 -7.48
N VAL A 93 8.38 9.50 -6.68
CA VAL A 93 8.69 9.99 -5.34
C VAL A 93 10.14 10.44 -5.28
N ARG A 94 10.35 11.67 -4.83
CA ARG A 94 11.69 12.26 -4.74
C ARG A 94 11.98 12.71 -3.32
N LEU A 95 13.01 12.13 -2.71
CA LEU A 95 13.56 12.59 -1.44
C LEU A 95 14.58 13.70 -1.74
N ALA A 96 14.07 14.92 -1.85
CA ALA A 96 14.83 16.11 -2.28
C ALA A 96 15.52 16.84 -1.12
N GLY A 97 15.32 16.37 0.12
CA GLY A 97 15.92 16.94 1.32
C GLY A 97 16.72 15.94 2.13
N GLU A 98 17.83 16.37 2.73
CA GLU A 98 18.61 15.54 3.65
C GLU A 98 17.76 15.06 4.82
N GLY A 99 17.82 13.75 5.15
CA GLY A 99 17.03 13.14 6.21
C GLY A 99 15.53 13.04 5.90
N ALA A 100 15.15 13.11 4.61
CA ALA A 100 13.77 12.87 4.20
C ALA A 100 13.40 11.39 4.32
N GLU A 101 12.14 11.13 4.65
CA GLU A 101 11.60 9.78 4.82
C GLU A 101 10.31 9.61 4.02
N ALA A 102 10.17 8.44 3.37
CA ALA A 102 8.91 8.08 2.76
C ALA A 102 8.60 6.60 2.98
N ASN A 103 7.36 6.33 3.39
CA ASN A 103 6.86 4.99 3.64
C ASN A 103 5.62 4.77 2.78
N ILE A 104 5.65 3.79 1.87
CA ILE A 104 4.52 3.47 1.00
C ILE A 104 4.11 2.02 1.21
N TYR A 105 2.86 1.84 1.59
CA TYR A 105 2.24 0.56 1.82
C TYR A 105 1.10 0.36 0.83
N GLY A 106 1.02 -0.79 0.19
CA GLY A 106 -0.03 -1.07 -0.77
C GLY A 106 -0.65 -2.44 -0.59
N ALA A 107 -1.98 -2.52 -0.71
CA ALA A 107 -2.67 -3.80 -0.84
C ALA A 107 -3.61 -3.76 -2.04
N TYR A 108 -3.62 -4.85 -2.82
CA TYR A 108 -4.57 -5.02 -3.92
C TYR A 108 -5.16 -6.43 -3.91
N VAL A 109 -6.45 -6.48 -4.20
CA VAL A 109 -7.19 -7.74 -4.27
C VAL A 109 -7.96 -7.79 -5.59
N CYS A 110 -7.66 -8.79 -6.41
CA CYS A 110 -8.28 -9.02 -7.70
C CYS A 110 -8.97 -10.38 -7.70
N GLY A 111 -10.22 -10.48 -8.11
CA GLY A 111 -11.00 -11.72 -8.07
C GLY A 111 -11.53 -12.21 -9.41
N SER A 112 -11.48 -11.40 -10.47
CA SER A 112 -12.11 -11.69 -11.76
C SER A 112 -11.17 -11.50 -12.96
N GLN A 113 -11.32 -10.39 -13.69
CA GLN A 113 -10.57 -10.10 -14.92
C GLN A 113 -9.83 -8.76 -14.83
N GLU A 114 -9.65 -8.26 -13.63
CA GLU A 114 -9.06 -6.95 -13.39
C GLU A 114 -7.61 -6.88 -13.94
N ARG A 115 -7.25 -5.68 -14.34
CA ARG A 115 -5.88 -5.34 -14.73
C ARG A 115 -5.38 -4.24 -13.83
N VAL A 116 -4.47 -4.59 -12.94
CA VAL A 116 -3.87 -3.65 -12.00
C VAL A 116 -2.42 -3.46 -12.41
N LYS A 117 -2.05 -2.22 -12.68
CA LYS A 117 -0.68 -1.83 -12.94
C LYS A 117 -0.24 -0.81 -11.91
N ILE A 118 0.89 -1.07 -11.28
CA ILE A 118 1.48 -0.18 -10.27
C ILE A 118 2.94 0.05 -10.64
N SER A 119 3.30 1.31 -10.82
CA SER A 119 4.67 1.74 -11.09
C SER A 119 5.11 2.73 -10.03
N VAL A 120 6.22 2.47 -9.37
CA VAL A 120 6.80 3.33 -8.34
C VAL A 120 8.25 3.61 -8.70
N ASP A 121 8.55 4.86 -9.02
CA ASP A 121 9.90 5.35 -9.19
C ASP A 121 10.31 6.17 -7.97
N MET A 122 11.39 5.76 -7.31
CA MET A 122 11.87 6.36 -6.08
C MET A 122 13.26 6.93 -6.27
N HIS A 123 13.42 8.24 -6.01
CA HIS A 123 14.68 8.97 -6.16
C HIS A 123 15.21 9.42 -4.81
N HIS A 124 16.41 8.96 -4.47
CA HIS A 124 17.22 9.46 -3.37
C HIS A 124 18.27 10.41 -3.92
N ASP A 125 18.05 11.71 -3.76
CA ASP A 125 18.94 12.75 -4.30
C ASP A 125 19.99 13.20 -3.27
N LEU A 126 19.68 13.07 -1.97
CA LEU A 126 20.47 13.59 -0.86
C LEU A 126 20.72 12.53 0.22
N PRO A 127 21.74 12.71 1.09
CA PRO A 127 22.14 11.72 2.07
C PRO A 127 21.13 11.57 3.23
N HIS A 128 21.31 10.49 3.99
CA HIS A 128 20.55 10.16 5.19
C HIS A 128 19.04 9.97 4.98
N CYS A 129 18.63 9.64 3.77
CA CYS A 129 17.21 9.43 3.44
C CYS A 129 16.77 7.98 3.71
N ASN A 130 15.52 7.81 4.09
CA ASN A 130 14.92 6.51 4.37
C ASN A 130 13.73 6.24 3.47
N TRP A 131 13.66 5.01 2.93
CA TRP A 131 12.54 4.55 2.13
C TRP A 131 12.11 3.16 2.56
N ARG A 132 10.80 3.00 2.75
CA ARG A 132 10.17 1.70 2.95
C ARG A 132 8.98 1.54 2.02
N GLN A 133 8.95 0.43 1.31
CA GLN A 133 7.85 0.08 0.43
C GLN A 133 7.46 -1.37 0.66
N LEU A 134 6.17 -1.59 0.96
CA LEU A 134 5.60 -2.92 1.10
C LEU A 134 4.30 -3.00 0.32
N PHE A 135 4.28 -3.84 -0.73
CA PHE A 135 3.07 -4.17 -1.46
C PHE A 135 2.70 -5.62 -1.27
N LYS A 136 1.41 -5.88 -0.99
CA LYS A 136 0.86 -7.21 -0.87
C LYS A 136 -0.35 -7.38 -1.77
N GLY A 137 -0.29 -8.37 -2.66
CA GLY A 137 -1.29 -8.60 -3.69
C GLY A 137 -1.93 -9.97 -3.62
N ILE A 138 -3.23 -10.03 -3.88
CA ILE A 138 -3.99 -11.26 -4.03
C ILE A 138 -4.64 -11.23 -5.42
N ALA A 139 -4.32 -12.22 -6.25
CA ALA A 139 -4.79 -12.28 -7.62
C ALA A 139 -5.55 -13.60 -7.86
N GLY A 140 -6.82 -13.49 -8.25
CA GLY A 140 -7.72 -14.58 -8.57
C GLY A 140 -8.35 -14.45 -9.97
N GLY A 141 -9.23 -15.36 -10.32
CA GLY A 141 -9.88 -15.39 -11.64
C GLY A 141 -8.87 -15.47 -12.79
N THR A 142 -8.96 -14.54 -13.72
CA THR A 142 -8.03 -14.34 -14.83
C THR A 142 -7.37 -12.98 -14.80
N SER A 143 -7.29 -12.39 -13.60
CA SER A 143 -6.72 -11.07 -13.37
C SER A 143 -5.22 -11.01 -13.76
N ARG A 144 -4.78 -9.81 -14.08
CA ARG A 144 -3.38 -9.52 -14.39
C ARG A 144 -2.88 -8.37 -13.56
N VAL A 145 -1.74 -8.58 -12.92
CA VAL A 145 -1.08 -7.55 -12.11
C VAL A 145 0.33 -7.36 -12.63
N ASP A 146 0.66 -6.12 -12.97
CA ASP A 146 2.00 -5.69 -13.36
C ASP A 146 2.52 -4.72 -12.29
N PHE A 147 3.53 -5.13 -11.55
CA PHE A 147 4.20 -4.31 -10.56
C PHE A 147 5.61 -3.96 -11.03
N TYR A 148 5.90 -2.68 -11.10
CA TYR A 148 7.23 -2.15 -11.38
C TYR A 148 7.65 -1.22 -10.26
N GLY A 149 8.79 -1.49 -9.65
CA GLY A 149 9.34 -0.64 -8.59
C GLY A 149 10.82 -0.39 -8.84
N LYS A 150 11.18 0.89 -8.98
CA LYS A 150 12.57 1.31 -9.23
C LYS A 150 13.04 2.22 -8.11
N ILE A 151 14.22 1.90 -7.56
CA ILE A 151 14.91 2.75 -6.60
C ILE A 151 16.17 3.28 -7.28
N ILE A 152 16.34 4.60 -7.26
CA ILE A 152 17.51 5.30 -7.81
C ILE A 152 18.18 6.04 -6.66
N VAL A 153 19.44 5.71 -6.38
CA VAL A 153 20.26 6.37 -5.35
C VAL A 153 21.38 7.13 -6.03
N ALA A 154 21.34 8.46 -5.94
CA ALA A 154 22.36 9.33 -6.52
C ALA A 154 23.72 9.15 -5.82
N GLN A 155 24.81 9.53 -6.48
CA GLN A 155 26.17 9.36 -5.97
C GLN A 155 26.41 10.03 -4.60
N ASP A 156 25.79 11.19 -4.39
CA ASP A 156 25.94 11.95 -3.14
C ASP A 156 24.91 11.54 -2.07
N ALA A 157 23.97 10.64 -2.38
CA ALA A 157 22.95 10.16 -1.46
C ALA A 157 23.49 9.07 -0.51
N GLN A 158 24.59 9.35 0.16
CA GLN A 158 25.24 8.44 1.09
C GLN A 158 24.39 8.20 2.35
N ARG A 159 24.58 7.06 3.02
CA ARG A 159 23.85 6.63 4.22
C ARG A 159 22.33 6.57 4.01
N THR A 160 21.93 6.24 2.79
CA THR A 160 20.55 5.94 2.43
C THR A 160 20.20 4.52 2.87
N GLU A 161 18.99 4.36 3.45
CA GLU A 161 18.38 3.07 3.68
C GLU A 161 17.11 2.94 2.83
N ALA A 162 17.08 1.96 1.91
CA ALA A 162 15.96 1.79 0.99
C ALA A 162 15.54 0.32 0.87
N TYR A 163 14.31 0.03 1.29
CA TYR A 163 13.76 -1.33 1.31
C TYR A 163 12.48 -1.39 0.50
N GLN A 164 12.44 -2.31 -0.48
CA GLN A 164 11.29 -2.54 -1.35
C GLN A 164 10.87 -4.00 -1.29
N GLU A 165 9.61 -4.24 -0.93
CA GLU A 165 9.03 -5.57 -0.88
C GLU A 165 7.72 -5.62 -1.67
N ASN A 166 7.56 -6.68 -2.48
CA ASN A 166 6.31 -6.99 -3.19
C ASN A 166 6.00 -8.48 -3.09
N HIS A 167 4.97 -8.81 -2.34
CA HIS A 167 4.55 -10.18 -2.09
C HIS A 167 3.17 -10.45 -2.68
N ASN A 168 3.01 -11.58 -3.37
CA ASN A 168 1.78 -11.90 -4.08
C ASN A 168 1.31 -13.33 -3.82
N ILE A 169 0.00 -13.51 -3.76
CA ILE A 169 -0.68 -14.80 -3.71
C ILE A 169 -1.54 -14.97 -4.95
N LEU A 170 -1.35 -16.09 -5.66
CA LEU A 170 -2.23 -16.53 -6.74
C LEU A 170 -3.28 -17.49 -6.19
N LEU A 171 -4.56 -17.14 -6.38
CA LEU A 171 -5.69 -17.98 -5.97
C LEU A 171 -6.09 -18.99 -7.05
N THR A 172 -5.84 -18.67 -8.31
CA THR A 172 -6.24 -19.47 -9.47
C THR A 172 -5.11 -19.59 -10.48
N ASP A 173 -5.15 -20.62 -11.34
CA ASP A 173 -4.17 -20.82 -12.42
C ASP A 173 -4.31 -19.79 -13.54
N GLY A 174 -5.48 -19.15 -13.66
CA GLY A 174 -5.73 -18.12 -14.67
C GLY A 174 -5.13 -16.77 -14.34
N ALA A 175 -4.90 -16.49 -13.04
CA ALA A 175 -4.33 -15.23 -12.59
C ALA A 175 -2.83 -15.15 -12.90
N LYS A 176 -2.36 -13.92 -13.21
CA LYS A 176 -0.94 -13.67 -13.51
C LYS A 176 -0.45 -12.44 -12.79
N VAL A 177 0.71 -12.55 -12.21
CA VAL A 177 1.44 -11.42 -11.59
C VAL A 177 2.83 -11.36 -12.21
N ASP A 178 3.20 -10.18 -12.68
CA ASP A 178 4.55 -9.85 -13.16
C ASP A 178 5.12 -8.77 -12.24
N THR A 179 6.20 -9.08 -11.53
CA THR A 179 6.83 -8.15 -10.60
C THR A 179 8.28 -7.90 -11.00
N LYS A 180 8.63 -6.62 -11.18
CA LYS A 180 9.94 -6.17 -11.68
C LYS A 180 10.56 -5.13 -10.74
N PRO A 181 11.13 -5.55 -9.61
CA PRO A 181 11.92 -4.64 -8.78
C PRO A 181 13.27 -4.34 -9.44
N GLN A 182 13.71 -3.07 -9.36
CA GLN A 182 14.97 -2.60 -9.92
C GLN A 182 15.69 -1.66 -8.95
N LEU A 183 17.00 -1.83 -8.81
CA LEU A 183 17.87 -0.95 -8.05
C LEU A 183 18.93 -0.33 -8.97
N GLU A 184 19.07 0.99 -8.92
CA GLU A 184 20.14 1.76 -9.56
C GLU A 184 20.89 2.55 -8.48
N ILE A 185 21.99 2.01 -8.04
CA ILE A 185 22.73 2.55 -6.89
C ILE A 185 24.07 3.11 -7.36
N TYR A 186 24.26 4.41 -7.16
CA TYR A 186 25.48 5.14 -7.53
C TYR A 186 26.30 5.59 -6.31
N ALA A 187 25.80 5.35 -5.09
CA ALA A 187 26.49 5.65 -3.83
C ALA A 187 27.09 4.38 -3.20
N ASP A 188 28.12 4.53 -2.38
CA ASP A 188 28.88 3.40 -1.82
C ASP A 188 28.44 3.01 -0.41
N ASP A 189 28.10 3.98 0.45
CA ASP A 189 27.70 3.77 1.84
C ASP A 189 26.17 3.78 1.98
N VAL A 190 25.53 2.68 1.56
CA VAL A 190 24.05 2.57 1.57
C VAL A 190 23.61 1.16 1.98
N LYS A 191 22.35 1.05 2.45
CA LYS A 191 21.66 -0.21 2.71
C LYS A 191 20.40 -0.26 1.84
N CYS A 192 20.51 -0.92 0.70
CA CYS A 192 19.39 -1.04 -0.22
C CYS A 192 19.09 -2.51 -0.51
N SER A 193 17.83 -2.88 -0.45
CA SER A 193 17.40 -4.22 -0.82
C SER A 193 16.01 -4.22 -1.46
N HIS A 194 15.77 -5.25 -2.26
CA HIS A 194 14.43 -5.55 -2.74
C HIS A 194 14.09 -7.02 -2.53
N GLY A 195 12.80 -7.30 -2.35
CA GLY A 195 12.25 -8.64 -2.28
C GLY A 195 10.97 -8.74 -3.09
N ALA A 196 10.82 -9.82 -3.88
CA ALA A 196 9.60 -10.11 -4.57
C ALA A 196 9.27 -11.60 -4.45
N THR A 197 8.01 -11.92 -4.14
CA THR A 197 7.53 -13.29 -4.07
C THR A 197 6.19 -13.44 -4.75
N ILE A 198 6.00 -14.59 -5.39
CA ILE A 198 4.72 -15.02 -5.92
C ILE A 198 4.50 -16.44 -5.42
N GLY A 199 3.46 -16.63 -4.62
CA GLY A 199 3.13 -17.90 -3.99
C GLY A 199 1.65 -18.27 -4.11
N ARG A 200 1.27 -19.28 -3.36
CA ARG A 200 -0.12 -19.73 -3.20
C ARG A 200 -0.47 -19.83 -1.72
N LEU A 201 -1.74 -19.95 -1.42
CA LEU A 201 -2.20 -20.24 -0.06
C LEU A 201 -1.62 -21.59 0.42
N ASN A 202 -1.25 -21.65 1.69
CA ASN A 202 -0.64 -22.82 2.29
C ASN A 202 -1.69 -23.91 2.58
N GLU A 203 -1.63 -25.02 1.86
CA GLU A 203 -2.57 -26.14 2.00
C GLU A 203 -2.43 -26.88 3.33
N GLU A 204 -1.23 -26.96 3.90
CA GLU A 204 -0.99 -27.60 5.20
C GLU A 204 -1.65 -26.81 6.34
N GLU A 205 -1.53 -25.47 6.30
CA GLU A 205 -2.23 -24.61 7.24
C GLU A 205 -3.75 -24.72 7.10
N GLN A 206 -4.27 -24.79 5.87
CA GLN A 206 -5.70 -25.02 5.63
C GLN A 206 -6.15 -26.38 6.17
N PHE A 207 -5.37 -27.44 5.97
CA PHE A 207 -5.66 -28.75 6.52
C PHE A 207 -5.69 -28.72 8.05
N TYR A 208 -4.71 -28.05 8.68
CA TYR A 208 -4.68 -27.90 10.13
C TYR A 208 -5.92 -27.15 10.67
N MET A 209 -6.28 -26.03 10.06
CA MET A 209 -7.47 -25.25 10.43
C MET A 209 -8.76 -26.08 10.28
N ARG A 210 -8.88 -26.84 9.19
CA ARG A 210 -10.02 -27.74 8.96
C ARG A 210 -10.12 -28.85 9.99
N SER A 211 -9.00 -29.40 10.43
CA SER A 211 -8.98 -30.42 11.49
C SER A 211 -9.47 -29.87 12.83
N ARG A 212 -9.52 -28.58 13.01
CA ARG A 212 -10.06 -27.87 14.18
C ARG A 212 -11.49 -27.36 13.98
N GLY A 213 -12.15 -27.76 12.89
CA GLY A 213 -13.54 -27.42 12.62
C GLY A 213 -13.77 -26.11 11.86
N ILE A 214 -12.71 -25.43 11.39
CA ILE A 214 -12.82 -24.24 10.54
C ILE A 214 -13.15 -24.71 9.12
N SER A 215 -14.11 -24.06 8.45
CA SER A 215 -14.44 -24.38 7.06
C SER A 215 -13.27 -24.09 6.12
N LEU A 216 -13.23 -24.72 4.94
CA LEU A 216 -12.19 -24.41 3.94
C LEU A 216 -12.30 -22.95 3.46
N GLU A 217 -13.52 -22.46 3.33
CA GLU A 217 -13.78 -21.05 2.98
C GLU A 217 -13.16 -20.11 4.02
N ASP A 218 -13.49 -20.30 5.30
CA ASP A 218 -12.95 -19.46 6.38
C ASP A 218 -11.43 -19.59 6.51
N ALA A 219 -10.87 -20.78 6.31
CA ALA A 219 -9.42 -20.99 6.36
C ALA A 219 -8.71 -20.19 5.27
N LYS A 220 -9.23 -20.16 4.04
CA LYS A 220 -8.70 -19.34 2.95
C LYS A 220 -8.81 -17.84 3.28
N VAL A 221 -9.98 -17.40 3.76
CA VAL A 221 -10.20 -16.00 4.16
C VAL A 221 -9.22 -15.58 5.24
N LEU A 222 -9.03 -16.37 6.29
CA LEU A 222 -8.09 -16.08 7.36
C LEU A 222 -6.64 -15.94 6.87
N GLN A 223 -6.19 -16.82 5.96
CA GLN A 223 -4.86 -16.72 5.38
C GLN A 223 -4.70 -15.44 4.56
N MET A 224 -5.70 -15.08 3.75
CA MET A 224 -5.66 -13.87 2.91
C MET A 224 -5.64 -12.61 3.76
N ILE A 225 -6.47 -12.54 4.82
CA ILE A 225 -6.49 -11.40 5.75
C ILE A 225 -5.14 -11.29 6.46
N SER A 226 -4.62 -12.38 7.01
CA SER A 226 -3.31 -12.39 7.66
C SER A 226 -2.19 -11.95 6.72
N PHE A 227 -2.30 -12.30 5.44
CA PHE A 227 -1.31 -11.92 4.44
C PHE A 227 -1.27 -10.40 4.20
N ILE A 228 -2.43 -9.74 4.12
CA ILE A 228 -2.50 -8.29 3.89
C ILE A 228 -2.40 -7.45 5.17
N ALA A 229 -2.61 -8.05 6.36
CA ALA A 229 -2.62 -7.36 7.65
C ALA A 229 -1.43 -6.40 7.86
N PRO A 230 -0.17 -6.75 7.51
CA PRO A 230 0.96 -5.84 7.67
C PRO A 230 0.85 -4.52 6.90
N VAL A 231 0.05 -4.47 5.82
CA VAL A 231 -0.25 -3.22 5.12
C VAL A 231 -1.31 -2.43 5.88
N LEU A 232 -2.38 -3.11 6.34
CA LEU A 232 -3.49 -2.47 7.05
C LEU A 232 -3.07 -1.90 8.41
N GLU A 233 -2.04 -2.47 9.06
CA GLU A 233 -1.49 -1.96 10.32
C GLU A 233 -0.92 -0.54 10.20
N ASN A 234 -0.57 -0.10 8.98
CA ASN A 234 -0.08 1.25 8.73
C ASN A 234 -1.19 2.28 8.50
N ILE A 235 -2.45 1.86 8.57
CA ILE A 235 -3.61 2.75 8.55
C ILE A 235 -3.82 3.32 9.95
N PRO A 236 -4.13 4.61 10.10
CA PRO A 236 -4.48 5.20 11.40
C PRO A 236 -5.59 4.41 12.10
N GLU A 237 -5.47 4.27 13.42
CA GLU A 237 -6.38 3.45 14.22
C GLU A 237 -7.85 3.82 14.01
N ALA A 238 -8.16 5.11 13.82
CA ALA A 238 -9.52 5.60 13.58
C ALA A 238 -10.18 5.02 12.31
N ASP A 239 -9.39 4.70 11.28
CA ASP A 239 -9.89 4.25 9.98
C ASP A 239 -9.66 2.74 9.76
N ARG A 240 -8.75 2.15 10.54
CA ARG A 240 -8.26 0.78 10.34
C ARG A 240 -9.37 -0.27 10.40
N GLU A 241 -10.25 -0.19 11.40
CA GLU A 241 -11.32 -1.17 11.59
C GLU A 241 -12.30 -1.14 10.42
N ALA A 242 -12.72 0.05 9.98
CA ALA A 242 -13.64 0.20 8.86
C ALA A 242 -13.05 -0.34 7.55
N VAL A 243 -11.76 -0.08 7.30
CA VAL A 243 -11.06 -0.58 6.11
C VAL A 243 -10.86 -2.09 6.19
N ALA A 244 -10.50 -2.63 7.36
CA ALA A 244 -10.30 -4.07 7.54
C ALA A 244 -11.58 -4.87 7.28
N VAL A 245 -12.73 -4.39 7.77
CA VAL A 245 -14.04 -4.99 7.50
C VAL A 245 -14.34 -5.00 6.00
N GLN A 246 -14.08 -3.89 5.29
CA GLN A 246 -14.29 -3.82 3.84
C GLN A 246 -13.42 -4.82 3.07
N PHE A 247 -12.16 -4.96 3.45
CA PHE A 247 -11.27 -5.96 2.85
C PHE A 247 -11.71 -7.39 3.15
N GLU A 248 -12.14 -7.67 4.37
CA GLU A 248 -12.65 -8.99 4.74
C GLU A 248 -13.87 -9.37 3.91
N ASP A 249 -14.86 -8.48 3.80
CA ASP A 249 -16.06 -8.71 2.99
C ASP A 249 -15.72 -8.94 1.51
N ALA A 250 -14.81 -8.13 0.97
CA ALA A 250 -14.33 -8.27 -0.40
C ALA A 250 -13.65 -9.63 -0.64
N ILE A 251 -12.79 -10.06 0.28
CA ILE A 251 -12.10 -11.35 0.23
C ILE A 251 -13.10 -12.52 0.33
N ARG A 252 -14.07 -12.44 1.26
CA ARG A 252 -15.12 -13.45 1.38
C ARG A 252 -15.93 -13.62 0.10
N ASN A 253 -16.26 -12.52 -0.55
CA ASN A 253 -16.99 -12.56 -1.83
C ASN A 253 -16.16 -13.24 -2.96
N ILE A 254 -14.85 -13.00 -3.00
CA ILE A 254 -13.97 -13.67 -3.98
C ILE A 254 -13.90 -15.16 -3.70
N VAL A 255 -13.72 -15.57 -2.44
CA VAL A 255 -13.60 -17.00 -2.08
C VAL A 255 -14.89 -17.77 -2.37
N ARG A 256 -16.08 -17.14 -2.21
CA ARG A 256 -17.38 -17.75 -2.54
C ARG A 256 -17.61 -17.93 -4.04
N ASN A 257 -17.02 -17.08 -4.85
CA ASN A 257 -17.17 -17.08 -6.30
C ASN A 257 -16.03 -17.79 -7.05
N SER A 258 -15.06 -18.35 -6.31
CA SER A 258 -13.92 -19.13 -6.83
C SER A 258 -14.13 -20.62 -6.67
#